data_60cf59aedfa1d7dadb9a40db3a15e47d
#
_entry.id   60cf59aedfa1d7dadb9a40db3a15e47d
#
_cell.length_a   1.000
_cell.length_b   1.000
_cell.length_c   1.000
_cell.angle_alpha   90.00
_cell.angle_beta   90.00
_cell.angle_gamma   90.00
#
_symmetry.space_group_name_H-M   'P 1'
#
loop_
_entity.id
_entity.type
_entity.pdbx_description
1 polymer ?
#
loop_
_entity_poly.entity_id
_entity_poly.type
_entity_poly.pdbx_seq_one_letter_code
_entity_poly.pdbx_strand_id
1 'polypeptide(L)'
;MCIRDRVPSDSARYLSYAERRKESSIQGIGGAILNARLDLTHPLCYGYSREELAIFKRGTRVANPLGEKYTEPVRFTSDPYVSGWISVENLERIQLAPVLSVQDLGSGKLISFHETMNFRGFWMGTHKLIMNAIFFGDIIRL
;
A
#
# COMPACT_ATOMS: atom_id res chain seq x y z
N MET A 1 5.82 -7.53 10.63
CA MET A 1 5.54 -6.78 9.39
C MET A 1 6.88 -6.41 8.75
N CYS A 2 7.26 -7.07 7.67
CA CYS A 2 8.50 -6.76 6.97
C CYS A 2 8.26 -5.63 5.98
N ILE A 3 8.88 -4.50 6.19
CA ILE A 3 8.94 -3.42 5.20
C ILE A 3 10.08 -3.77 4.25
N ARG A 4 9.81 -3.73 2.96
CA ARG A 4 10.84 -3.93 1.93
C ARG A 4 11.76 -2.72 1.89
N ASP A 5 12.82 -2.73 2.68
CA ASP A 5 13.88 -1.74 2.55
C ASP A 5 14.74 -2.09 1.32
N ARG A 6 15.06 -1.06 0.55
CA ARG A 6 15.93 -1.22 -0.60
C ARG A 6 17.34 -1.52 -0.12
N VAL A 7 17.86 -2.72 -0.41
CA VAL A 7 19.29 -2.98 -0.28
C VAL A 7 20.00 -2.18 -1.38
N PRO A 8 20.94 -1.28 -1.04
CA PRO A 8 21.70 -0.56 -2.05
C PRO A 8 22.43 -1.56 -2.96
N SER A 9 22.23 -1.46 -4.26
CA SER A 9 23.03 -2.23 -5.22
C SER A 9 24.50 -1.77 -5.11
N ASP A 10 25.46 -2.67 -5.35
CA ASP A 10 26.87 -2.32 -5.33
C ASP A 10 27.22 -1.16 -6.29
N SER A 11 26.47 -1.03 -7.39
CA SER A 11 26.57 0.09 -8.32
C SER A 11 26.24 1.46 -7.69
N ALA A 12 25.37 1.51 -6.67
CA ALA A 12 25.02 2.76 -5.99
C ALA A 12 26.20 3.35 -5.20
N ARG A 13 27.20 2.54 -4.84
CA ARG A 13 28.39 2.98 -4.10
C ARG A 13 29.37 3.79 -4.96
N TYR A 14 29.25 3.71 -6.27
CA TYR A 14 30.15 4.36 -7.23
C TYR A 14 29.54 5.57 -7.93
N LEU A 15 28.32 6.00 -7.51
CA LEU A 15 27.68 7.17 -8.08
C LEU A 15 28.40 8.46 -7.67
N SER A 16 28.60 9.35 -8.64
CA SER A 16 29.14 10.67 -8.36
C SER A 16 28.18 11.53 -7.54
N TYR A 17 28.68 12.51 -6.82
CA TYR A 17 27.81 13.43 -6.06
C TYR A 17 26.82 14.19 -6.95
N ALA A 18 27.18 14.45 -8.21
CA ALA A 18 26.30 15.08 -9.20
C ALA A 18 25.08 14.23 -9.55
N GLU A 19 25.23 12.90 -9.51
CA GLU A 19 24.14 11.94 -9.81
C GLU A 19 23.19 11.71 -8.65
N ARG A 20 23.54 12.14 -7.44
CA ARG A 20 22.76 11.98 -6.22
C ARG A 20 21.31 12.47 -6.36
N ARG A 21 21.09 13.61 -7.04
CA ARG A 21 19.73 14.16 -7.24
C ARG A 21 18.89 13.24 -8.12
N LYS A 22 19.48 12.70 -9.19
CA LYS A 22 18.81 11.77 -10.10
C LYS A 22 18.45 10.49 -9.37
N GLU A 23 19.40 9.92 -8.63
CA GLU A 23 19.19 8.70 -7.86
C GLU A 23 18.10 8.88 -6.77
N SER A 24 18.15 9.98 -6.00
CA SER A 24 17.13 10.25 -5.00
C SER A 24 15.73 10.49 -5.61
N SER A 25 15.66 11.03 -6.82
CA SER A 25 14.41 11.19 -7.56
C SER A 25 13.84 9.85 -8.01
N ILE A 26 14.67 8.94 -8.47
CA ILE A 26 14.25 7.58 -8.87
C ILE A 26 13.76 6.79 -7.65
N GLN A 27 14.39 6.95 -6.50
CA GLN A 27 14.05 6.23 -5.28
C GLN A 27 12.74 6.74 -4.63
N GLY A 28 12.46 8.03 -4.75
CA GLY A 28 11.31 8.67 -4.11
C GLY A 28 10.03 8.56 -4.93
N ILE A 29 8.88 8.38 -4.25
CA ILE A 29 7.56 8.57 -4.84
C ILE A 29 7.04 9.89 -4.28
N GLY A 30 7.04 10.93 -5.12
CA GLY A 30 6.59 12.28 -4.73
C GLY A 30 5.08 12.36 -4.50
N GLY A 31 4.33 11.56 -5.23
CA GLY A 31 2.89 11.40 -5.17
C GLY A 31 2.38 10.75 -6.46
N ALA A 32 1.73 9.62 -6.32
CA ALA A 32 1.09 8.91 -7.43
C ALA A 32 -0.27 8.38 -7.00
N ILE A 33 -1.17 8.25 -7.93
CA ILE A 33 -2.46 7.59 -7.76
C ILE A 33 -2.33 6.21 -8.39
N LEU A 34 -2.60 5.21 -7.60
CA LEU A 34 -2.45 3.81 -7.97
C LEU A 34 -3.75 3.06 -7.75
N ASN A 35 -4.07 2.12 -8.59
CA ASN A 35 -5.25 1.27 -8.48
C ASN A 35 -4.99 0.09 -7.54
N ALA A 36 -5.90 -0.12 -6.62
CA ALA A 36 -5.92 -1.28 -5.74
C ALA A 36 -7.21 -2.07 -5.95
N ARG A 37 -7.13 -3.38 -5.74
CA ARG A 37 -8.27 -4.29 -5.75
C ARG A 37 -8.71 -4.60 -4.32
N LEU A 38 -10.03 -4.56 -4.10
CA LEU A 38 -10.69 -4.88 -2.84
C LEU A 38 -11.32 -6.26 -2.92
N ASP A 39 -11.20 -7.02 -1.85
CA ASP A 39 -12.07 -8.18 -1.60
C ASP A 39 -13.38 -7.69 -0.97
N LEU A 40 -14.42 -7.57 -1.79
CA LEU A 40 -15.73 -7.07 -1.35
C LEU A 40 -16.43 -8.00 -0.35
N THR A 41 -15.96 -9.23 -0.18
CA THR A 41 -16.50 -10.17 0.79
C THR A 41 -15.93 -9.98 2.19
N HIS A 42 -14.81 -9.26 2.31
CA HIS A 42 -14.14 -9.01 3.57
C HIS A 42 -14.81 -7.85 4.34
N PRO A 43 -15.00 -7.94 5.68
CA PRO A 43 -15.68 -6.91 6.49
C PRO A 43 -15.10 -5.50 6.33
N LEU A 44 -13.78 -5.37 6.14
CA LEU A 44 -13.13 -4.08 5.93
C LEU A 44 -13.53 -3.40 4.60
N CYS A 45 -14.03 -4.17 3.64
CA CYS A 45 -14.48 -3.65 2.35
C CYS A 45 -16.01 -3.45 2.29
N TYR A 46 -16.70 -3.54 3.42
CA TYR A 46 -18.15 -3.35 3.48
C TYR A 46 -18.58 -1.98 2.94
N GLY A 47 -19.64 -2.00 2.10
CA GLY A 47 -20.23 -0.81 1.51
C GLY A 47 -19.48 -0.23 0.30
N TYR A 48 -18.43 -0.90 -0.19
CA TYR A 48 -17.90 -0.66 -1.53
C TYR A 48 -18.71 -1.44 -2.56
N SER A 49 -18.98 -0.81 -3.69
CA SER A 49 -19.75 -1.41 -4.81
C SER A 49 -18.87 -1.87 -5.96
N ARG A 50 -17.57 -1.52 -5.92
CA ARG A 50 -16.60 -1.85 -6.97
C ARG A 50 -15.35 -2.44 -6.32
N GLU A 51 -14.71 -3.38 -7.00
CA GLU A 51 -13.46 -3.99 -6.56
C GLU A 51 -12.25 -3.06 -6.71
N GLU A 52 -12.38 -1.98 -7.49
CA GLU A 52 -11.29 -1.05 -7.75
C GLU A 52 -11.39 0.17 -6.85
N LEU A 53 -10.24 0.56 -6.29
CA LEU A 53 -10.10 1.73 -5.45
C LEU A 53 -8.80 2.47 -5.78
N ALA A 54 -8.92 3.76 -6.06
CA ALA A 54 -7.76 4.63 -6.25
C ALA A 54 -7.12 4.96 -4.90
N ILE A 55 -5.83 4.66 -4.76
CA ILE A 55 -5.02 4.90 -3.57
C ILE A 55 -3.99 5.98 -3.86
N PHE A 56 -3.88 6.96 -2.98
CA PHE A 56 -2.79 7.93 -3.03
C PHE A 56 -1.54 7.35 -2.38
N LYS A 57 -0.47 7.22 -3.16
CA LYS A 57 0.83 6.70 -2.74
C LYS A 57 1.85 7.80 -2.65
N ARG A 58 2.54 7.87 -1.50
CA ARG A 58 3.69 8.77 -1.28
C ARG A 58 4.76 8.06 -0.46
N GLY A 59 6.03 8.42 -0.71
CA GLY A 59 7.17 7.82 -0.02
C GLY A 59 7.60 6.49 -0.62
N THR A 60 8.60 5.85 -0.05
CA THR A 60 9.30 4.68 -0.64
C THR A 60 8.94 3.35 -0.02
N ARG A 61 8.14 3.37 1.05
CA ARG A 61 7.78 2.15 1.78
C ARG A 61 6.77 1.33 1.00
N VAL A 62 7.04 0.05 0.86
CA VAL A 62 6.14 -0.95 0.27
C VAL A 62 6.08 -2.13 1.23
N ALA A 63 4.89 -2.52 1.61
CA ALA A 63 4.72 -3.69 2.48
C ALA A 63 4.96 -4.97 1.71
N ASN A 64 5.55 -5.97 2.39
CA ASN A 64 5.63 -7.32 1.84
C ASN A 64 4.33 -8.06 2.12
N PRO A 65 3.87 -8.92 1.20
CA PRO A 65 2.77 -9.83 1.46
C PRO A 65 3.04 -10.70 2.70
N LEU A 66 2.02 -10.93 3.51
CA LEU A 66 2.10 -11.81 4.67
C LEU A 66 2.15 -13.29 4.28
N GLY A 67 1.63 -13.62 3.10
CA GLY A 67 1.57 -15.00 2.60
C GLY A 67 0.47 -15.87 3.23
N GLU A 68 -0.32 -15.31 4.11
CA GLU A 68 -1.44 -15.99 4.77
C GLU A 68 -2.76 -15.68 4.06
N LYS A 69 -3.70 -16.64 4.09
CA LYS A 69 -4.99 -16.45 3.45
C LYS A 69 -5.84 -15.43 4.20
N TYR A 70 -6.64 -14.66 3.47
CA TYR A 70 -7.63 -13.70 3.99
C TYR A 70 -7.06 -12.50 4.76
N THR A 71 -5.74 -12.40 4.88
CA THR A 71 -5.08 -11.36 5.68
C THR A 71 -4.89 -10.04 4.95
N GLU A 72 -5.07 -9.99 3.63
CA GLU A 72 -4.77 -8.81 2.81
C GLU A 72 -5.95 -8.48 1.87
N PRO A 73 -7.03 -7.92 2.41
CA PRO A 73 -8.26 -7.68 1.64
C PRO A 73 -8.15 -6.54 0.63
N VAL A 74 -7.08 -5.74 0.69
CA VAL A 74 -6.81 -4.67 -0.27
C VAL A 74 -5.36 -4.75 -0.72
N ARG A 75 -5.15 -4.96 -2.03
CA ARG A 75 -3.83 -5.04 -2.67
C ARG A 75 -3.77 -4.17 -3.90
N PHE A 76 -2.61 -3.64 -4.21
CA PHE A 76 -2.39 -3.03 -5.52
C PHE A 76 -2.60 -4.04 -6.64
N THR A 77 -3.08 -3.58 -7.80
CA THR A 77 -3.24 -4.44 -8.98
C THR A 77 -1.90 -4.80 -9.59
N SER A 78 -1.89 -5.71 -10.57
CA SER A 78 -0.69 -6.05 -11.34
C SER A 78 -0.21 -4.90 -12.24
N ASP A 79 -1.14 -4.01 -12.66
CA ASP A 79 -0.84 -2.76 -13.34
C ASP A 79 -1.53 -1.62 -12.57
N PRO A 80 -0.89 -1.12 -11.50
CA PRO A 80 -1.55 -0.19 -10.59
C PRO A 80 -1.51 1.26 -11.03
N TYR A 81 -0.73 1.63 -12.06
CA TYR A 81 -0.52 3.04 -12.41
C TYR A 81 -1.76 3.72 -12.96
N VAL A 82 -2.17 4.82 -12.34
CA VAL A 82 -3.26 5.69 -12.82
C VAL A 82 -2.71 7.06 -13.22
N SER A 83 -1.99 7.72 -12.31
CA SER A 83 -1.42 9.04 -12.57
C SER A 83 -0.37 9.43 -11.53
N GLY A 84 0.36 10.52 -11.82
CA GLY A 84 1.38 11.06 -10.92
C GLY A 84 2.79 10.63 -11.31
N TRP A 85 3.76 10.93 -10.42
CA TRP A 85 5.15 10.62 -10.69
C TRP A 85 5.63 9.44 -9.86
N ILE A 86 6.07 8.40 -10.52
CA ILE A 86 6.65 7.19 -9.94
C ILE A 86 7.64 6.58 -10.93
N SER A 87 8.77 6.10 -10.43
CA SER A 87 9.74 5.40 -11.28
C SER A 87 9.26 3.98 -11.63
N VAL A 88 9.76 3.44 -12.73
CA VAL A 88 9.43 2.08 -13.17
C VAL A 88 9.79 1.05 -12.09
N GLU A 89 10.96 1.20 -11.48
CA GLU A 89 11.44 0.31 -10.43
C GLU A 89 10.54 0.32 -9.19
N ASN A 90 10.02 1.50 -8.81
CA ASN A 90 9.07 1.59 -7.71
C ASN A 90 7.71 1.02 -8.09
N LEU A 91 7.28 1.21 -9.34
CA LEU A 91 6.04 0.64 -9.84
C LEU A 91 6.07 -0.89 -9.81
N GLU A 92 7.14 -1.51 -10.28
CA GLU A 92 7.35 -2.96 -10.23
C GLU A 92 7.33 -3.49 -8.78
N ARG A 93 7.93 -2.77 -7.84
CA ARG A 93 7.92 -3.15 -6.42
C ARG A 93 6.55 -3.09 -5.76
N ILE A 94 5.66 -2.23 -6.27
CA ILE A 94 4.33 -2.01 -5.71
C ILE A 94 3.32 -3.02 -6.26
N GLN A 95 3.56 -3.59 -7.43
CA GLN A 95 2.67 -4.60 -8.01
C GLN A 95 2.31 -5.68 -6.98
N LEU A 96 1.01 -5.92 -6.83
CA LEU A 96 0.44 -6.91 -5.92
C LEU A 96 0.78 -6.72 -4.43
N ALA A 97 1.45 -5.63 -4.05
CA ALA A 97 1.75 -5.34 -2.66
C ALA A 97 0.48 -5.02 -1.86
N PRO A 98 0.40 -5.40 -0.58
CA PRO A 98 -0.74 -5.08 0.25
C PRO A 98 -0.82 -3.59 0.57
N VAL A 99 -2.03 -3.04 0.46
CA VAL A 99 -2.39 -1.68 0.90
C VAL A 99 -2.80 -1.69 2.36
N LEU A 100 -3.40 -2.80 2.77
CA LEU A 100 -3.90 -3.03 4.12
C LEU A 100 -3.77 -4.52 4.45
N SER A 101 -3.39 -4.81 5.69
CA SER A 101 -3.30 -6.19 6.18
C SER A 101 -3.92 -6.34 7.56
N VAL A 102 -4.37 -7.56 7.86
CA VAL A 102 -4.96 -7.96 9.14
C VAL A 102 -4.19 -9.16 9.67
N GLN A 103 -3.91 -9.17 10.95
CA GLN A 103 -3.24 -10.29 11.63
C GLN A 103 -3.91 -10.53 12.97
N ASP A 104 -3.89 -11.78 13.43
CA ASP A 104 -4.27 -12.11 14.80
C ASP A 104 -3.21 -11.61 15.79
N LEU A 105 -3.64 -11.01 16.88
CA LEU A 105 -2.78 -10.58 17.97
C LEU A 105 -3.44 -10.98 19.29
N GLY A 106 -3.11 -12.18 19.76
CA GLY A 106 -3.79 -12.77 20.91
C GLY A 106 -5.27 -12.97 20.65
N SER A 107 -6.12 -12.37 21.49
CA SER A 107 -7.59 -12.38 21.31
C SER A 107 -8.11 -11.25 20.40
N GLY A 108 -7.26 -10.35 19.98
CA GLY A 108 -7.60 -9.20 19.14
C GLY A 108 -7.05 -9.29 17.73
N LYS A 109 -7.24 -8.21 16.96
CA LYS A 109 -6.75 -8.07 15.59
C LYS A 109 -5.82 -6.88 15.46
N LEU A 110 -4.73 -7.05 14.73
CA LEU A 110 -3.87 -5.95 14.27
C LEU A 110 -4.25 -5.62 12.82
N ILE A 111 -4.85 -4.45 12.61
CA ILE A 111 -5.18 -3.94 11.27
C ILE A 111 -4.14 -2.90 10.89
N SER A 112 -3.33 -3.19 9.88
CA SER A 112 -2.23 -2.34 9.45
C SER A 112 -2.55 -1.69 8.11
N PHE A 113 -2.60 -0.36 8.10
CA PHE A 113 -2.70 0.44 6.88
C PHE A 113 -1.30 0.80 6.40
N HIS A 114 -0.92 0.38 5.19
CA HIS A 114 0.39 0.62 4.63
C HIS A 114 0.47 1.93 3.84
N GLU A 115 -0.70 2.52 3.56
CA GLU A 115 -0.83 3.79 2.86
C GLU A 115 -1.66 4.78 3.68
N THR A 116 -1.59 6.07 3.30
CA THR A 116 -2.34 7.12 3.97
C THR A 116 -3.79 7.12 3.50
N MET A 117 -4.70 6.54 4.30
CA MET A 117 -6.12 6.39 3.94
C MET A 117 -6.93 7.69 4.00
N ASN A 118 -6.47 8.68 4.73
CA ASN A 118 -7.16 9.95 4.93
C ASN A 118 -6.35 11.16 4.47
N PHE A 119 -5.63 11.02 3.35
CA PHE A 119 -4.73 12.06 2.87
C PHE A 119 -5.40 13.43 2.83
N ARG A 120 -4.91 14.35 3.69
CA ARG A 120 -5.38 15.73 3.86
C ARG A 120 -6.89 15.89 4.08
N GLY A 121 -7.58 14.84 4.51
CA GLY A 121 -9.03 14.88 4.75
C GLY A 121 -9.91 14.96 3.49
N PHE A 122 -9.36 15.08 2.30
CA PHE A 122 -10.15 15.19 1.07
C PHE A 122 -10.17 13.91 0.21
N TRP A 123 -9.26 12.96 0.47
CA TRP A 123 -9.22 11.68 -0.27
C TRP A 123 -10.28 10.71 0.29
N MET A 124 -11.55 11.00 -0.04
CA MET A 124 -12.72 10.39 0.62
C MET A 124 -12.88 8.88 0.32
N GLY A 125 -12.39 8.42 -0.83
CA GLY A 125 -12.58 7.02 -1.27
C GLY A 125 -12.06 5.98 -0.29
N THR A 126 -10.99 6.28 0.44
CA THR A 126 -10.32 5.36 1.37
C THR A 126 -10.76 5.49 2.82
N HIS A 127 -11.50 6.55 3.18
CA HIS A 127 -11.96 6.78 4.57
C HIS A 127 -12.81 5.63 5.11
N LYS A 128 -13.63 5.04 4.23
CA LYS A 128 -14.51 3.92 4.60
C LYS A 128 -13.72 2.72 5.12
N LEU A 129 -12.52 2.45 4.61
CA LEU A 129 -11.66 1.38 5.13
C LEU A 129 -11.31 1.59 6.60
N ILE A 130 -10.99 2.84 7.00
CA ILE A 130 -10.70 3.19 8.40
C ILE A 130 -11.95 3.01 9.25
N MET A 131 -13.10 3.51 8.78
CA MET A 131 -14.36 3.39 9.51
C MET A 131 -14.74 1.91 9.69
N ASN A 132 -14.62 1.12 8.64
CA ASN A 132 -14.88 -0.32 8.72
C ASN A 132 -13.93 -1.03 9.68
N ALA A 133 -12.66 -0.62 9.76
CA ALA A 133 -11.72 -1.18 10.73
C ALA A 133 -12.15 -0.92 12.18
N ILE A 134 -12.69 0.27 12.44
CA ILE A 134 -13.19 0.64 13.79
C ILE A 134 -14.47 -0.14 14.11
N PHE A 135 -15.44 -0.22 13.18
CA PHE A 135 -16.76 -0.79 13.45
C PHE A 135 -16.80 -2.31 13.29
N PHE A 136 -16.01 -2.89 12.40
CA PHE A 136 -16.09 -4.29 12.03
C PHE A 136 -14.82 -5.10 12.37
N GLY A 137 -13.84 -4.49 13.06
CA GLY A 137 -12.61 -5.18 13.43
C GLY A 137 -12.86 -6.48 14.21
N ASP A 138 -13.83 -6.48 15.12
CA ASP A 138 -14.14 -7.61 16.00
C ASP A 138 -14.80 -8.79 15.28
N ILE A 139 -15.43 -8.58 14.12
CA ILE A 139 -16.10 -9.65 13.39
C ILE A 139 -15.20 -10.36 12.37
N ILE A 140 -13.98 -9.85 12.14
CA ILE A 140 -13.03 -10.46 11.21
C ILE A 140 -12.62 -11.83 11.75
N ARG A 141 -12.65 -12.83 10.86
CA ARG A 141 -12.13 -14.19 11.11
C ARG A 141 -11.03 -14.49 10.10
N LEU A 142 -9.86 -14.87 10.56
CA LEU A 142 -8.70 -15.26 9.75
C LEU A 142 -8.48 -16.77 9.83
#